data_4287a9d860dedc67eabb03726ba5b7e7
#
_entry.id   4287a9d860dedc67eabb03726ba5b7e7
#
_cell.length_a   1.000
_cell.length_b   1.000
_cell.length_c   1.000
_cell.angle_alpha   90.00
_cell.angle_beta   90.00
_cell.angle_gamma   90.00
#
_symmetry.space_group_name_H-M   'P 1'
#
loop_
_entity.id
_entity.type
_entity.pdbx_description
1 polymer ?
#
loop_
_entity_poly.entity_id
_entity_poly.type
_entity_poly.pdbx_seq_one_letter_code
_entity_poly.pdbx_strand_id
1 'polypeptide(L)'
;ETLPVDLLINQKDDTKFGKWILRKAFENDLPPSVIWRKKVPIQDGSGTVSLTKLFDSIITDQIFEKKTKKIKSEDNVTIRTKESLHYYELYKENFRIPECKNEKSSCSDCNAEIDSNSKFCRMCGKFPI
;
A
#
# COMPACT_ATOMS: atom_id res chain seq x y z
N GLU A 1 8.47 -29.38 7.74
CA GLU A 1 9.44 -29.01 8.80
C GLU A 1 9.51 -27.48 8.89
N THR A 2 9.40 -26.92 10.09
CA THR A 2 9.53 -25.49 10.33
C THR A 2 10.93 -25.17 10.85
N LEU A 3 11.55 -24.11 10.34
CA LEU A 3 12.85 -23.64 10.84
C LEU A 3 12.72 -23.15 12.30
N PRO A 4 13.69 -23.44 13.17
CA PRO A 4 13.78 -22.86 14.51
C PRO A 4 13.75 -21.34 14.47
N VAL A 5 13.11 -20.71 15.47
CA VAL A 5 12.90 -19.25 15.51
C VAL A 5 14.21 -18.47 15.54
N ASP A 6 15.22 -18.97 16.22
CA ASP A 6 16.58 -18.40 16.34
C ASP A 6 17.32 -18.36 14.99
N LEU A 7 16.96 -19.23 14.04
CA LEU A 7 17.44 -19.16 12.64
C LEU A 7 16.68 -18.15 11.80
N LEU A 8 15.46 -17.78 12.19
CA LEU A 8 14.66 -16.77 11.50
C LEU A 8 14.97 -15.35 11.99
N ILE A 9 15.04 -15.18 13.32
CA ILE A 9 15.29 -13.89 13.98
C ILE A 9 16.29 -14.13 15.12
N ASN A 10 17.36 -13.37 15.15
CA ASN A 10 18.35 -13.39 16.23
C ASN A 10 18.95 -12.00 16.45
N GLN A 11 19.81 -11.86 17.49
CA GLN A 11 20.38 -10.60 17.92
C GLN A 11 21.87 -10.53 17.64
N LYS A 12 22.33 -9.36 17.18
CA LYS A 12 23.74 -8.98 17.10
C LYS A 12 23.87 -7.53 17.57
N ASP A 13 24.80 -7.27 18.49
CA ASP A 13 25.11 -5.93 19.01
C ASP A 13 23.84 -5.15 19.43
N ASP A 14 23.00 -5.75 20.30
CA ASP A 14 21.72 -5.22 20.80
C ASP A 14 20.64 -4.95 19.73
N THR A 15 20.91 -5.28 18.47
CA THR A 15 19.94 -5.16 17.38
C THR A 15 19.39 -6.49 16.95
N LYS A 16 18.05 -6.63 16.90
CA LYS A 16 17.38 -7.80 16.35
C LYS A 16 17.34 -7.73 14.83
N PHE A 17 17.77 -8.83 14.21
CA PHE A 17 17.75 -8.99 12.74
C PHE A 17 16.88 -10.15 12.32
N GLY A 18 15.95 -9.92 11.41
CA GLY A 18 15.27 -10.97 10.68
C GLY A 18 16.13 -11.56 9.56
N LYS A 19 15.69 -12.71 9.02
CA LYS A 19 16.42 -13.48 8.00
C LYS A 19 17.82 -13.89 8.48
N TRP A 20 17.94 -14.26 9.75
CA TRP A 20 19.21 -14.50 10.41
C TRP A 20 20.06 -15.54 9.70
N ILE A 21 19.50 -16.69 9.35
CA ILE A 21 20.21 -17.77 8.65
C ILE A 21 20.85 -17.28 7.32
N LEU A 22 20.13 -16.44 6.54
CA LEU A 22 20.67 -15.90 5.30
C LEU A 22 21.83 -14.95 5.57
N ARG A 23 21.72 -14.08 6.58
CA ARG A 23 22.79 -13.15 6.95
C ARG A 23 24.04 -13.90 7.40
N LYS A 24 23.87 -14.97 8.16
CA LYS A 24 24.99 -15.82 8.61
C LYS A 24 25.61 -16.61 7.47
N ALA A 25 24.81 -17.12 6.53
CA ALA A 25 25.31 -17.87 5.40
C ALA A 25 26.24 -17.02 4.51
N PHE A 26 25.95 -15.72 4.35
CA PHE A 26 26.72 -14.81 3.50
C PHE A 26 27.66 -13.86 4.28
N GLU A 27 27.87 -14.11 5.57
CA GLU A 27 28.63 -13.20 6.44
C GLU A 27 30.08 -12.98 5.99
N ASN A 28 30.67 -13.97 5.32
CA ASN A 28 32.03 -13.91 4.79
C ASN A 28 32.10 -13.52 3.31
N ASP A 29 30.96 -13.53 2.60
CA ASP A 29 30.92 -13.28 1.16
C ASP A 29 30.54 -11.82 0.82
N LEU A 30 29.88 -11.14 1.74
CA LEU A 30 29.40 -9.77 1.51
C LEU A 30 29.89 -8.80 2.58
N PRO A 31 30.06 -7.50 2.24
CA PRO A 31 30.46 -6.50 3.20
C PRO A 31 29.49 -6.40 4.39
N PRO A 32 29.99 -6.15 5.64
CA PRO A 32 29.16 -6.02 6.84
C PRO A 32 28.05 -4.97 6.70
N SER A 33 28.30 -3.88 5.98
CA SER A 33 27.31 -2.82 5.70
C SER A 33 26.10 -3.31 4.89
N VAL A 34 26.25 -4.36 4.11
CA VAL A 34 25.18 -5.00 3.35
C VAL A 34 24.47 -6.05 4.19
N ILE A 35 25.24 -6.97 4.80
CA ILE A 35 24.73 -8.10 5.58
C ILE A 35 23.93 -7.61 6.80
N TRP A 36 24.48 -6.63 7.54
CA TRP A 36 23.86 -6.14 8.79
C TRP A 36 23.07 -4.86 8.62
N ARG A 37 22.71 -4.51 7.35
CA ARG A 37 21.81 -3.37 7.10
C ARG A 37 20.44 -3.60 7.73
N LYS A 38 19.92 -2.59 8.43
CA LYS A 38 18.53 -2.61 8.91
C LYS A 38 17.58 -2.74 7.73
N LYS A 39 16.50 -3.50 7.91
CA LYS A 39 15.46 -3.61 6.89
C LYS A 39 14.77 -2.25 6.76
N VAL A 40 14.77 -1.73 5.55
CA VAL A 40 14.00 -0.53 5.17
C VAL A 40 12.84 -1.00 4.29
N PRO A 41 11.60 -0.53 4.54
CA PRO A 41 10.48 -0.77 3.64
C PRO A 41 10.79 -0.33 2.22
N ILE A 42 10.23 -1.01 1.22
CA ILE A 42 10.57 -0.72 -0.18
C ILE A 42 10.19 0.70 -0.59
N GLN A 43 9.10 1.23 -0.06
CA GLN A 43 8.65 2.58 -0.32
C GLN A 43 9.63 3.66 0.18
N ASP A 44 10.27 3.41 1.33
CA ASP A 44 11.31 4.31 1.86
C ASP A 44 12.60 4.18 1.04
N GLY A 45 12.97 2.94 0.70
CA GLY A 45 14.17 2.64 -0.08
C GLY A 45 14.10 3.12 -1.53
N SER A 46 12.91 3.17 -2.13
CA SER A 46 12.66 3.68 -3.49
C SER A 46 12.39 5.19 -3.52
N GLY A 47 12.19 5.84 -2.36
CA GLY A 47 11.84 7.26 -2.27
C GLY A 47 10.37 7.56 -2.59
N THR A 48 9.52 6.55 -2.82
CA THR A 48 8.10 6.76 -3.17
C THR A 48 7.30 7.41 -2.04
N VAL A 49 7.75 7.34 -0.79
CA VAL A 49 7.16 8.09 0.34
C VAL A 49 7.14 9.61 0.09
N SER A 50 8.08 10.13 -0.71
CA SER A 50 8.11 11.55 -1.07
C SER A 50 6.95 11.99 -1.96
N LEU A 51 6.30 11.06 -2.67
CA LEU A 51 5.15 11.35 -3.57
C LEU A 51 3.97 11.92 -2.78
N THR A 52 3.68 11.40 -1.59
CA THR A 52 2.60 11.94 -0.74
C THR A 52 2.83 13.43 -0.46
N LYS A 53 4.06 13.82 -0.06
CA LYS A 53 4.41 15.22 0.18
C LYS A 53 4.34 16.07 -1.09
N LEU A 54 4.74 15.51 -2.22
CA LEU A 54 4.63 16.18 -3.51
C LEU A 54 3.18 16.49 -3.84
N PHE A 55 2.28 15.52 -3.77
CA PHE A 55 0.87 15.73 -4.06
C PHE A 55 0.18 16.66 -3.04
N ASP A 56 0.60 16.61 -1.78
CA ASP A 56 0.12 17.55 -0.76
C ASP A 56 0.50 19.00 -1.09
N SER A 57 1.66 19.22 -1.73
CA SER A 57 2.10 20.56 -2.14
C SER A 57 1.46 21.07 -3.44
N ILE A 58 1.11 20.17 -4.36
CA ILE A 58 0.56 20.52 -5.68
C ILE A 58 -0.96 20.69 -5.63
N ILE A 59 -1.66 19.83 -4.88
CA ILE A 59 -3.12 19.84 -4.79
C ILE A 59 -3.55 20.60 -3.54
N THR A 60 -4.20 21.75 -3.70
CA THR A 60 -4.75 22.51 -2.58
C THR A 60 -5.95 21.79 -1.96
N ASP A 61 -6.24 22.06 -0.68
CA ASP A 61 -7.37 21.43 0.02
C ASP A 61 -8.71 21.77 -0.67
N GLN A 62 -8.86 22.99 -1.16
CA GLN A 62 -10.06 23.40 -1.91
C GLN A 62 -10.28 22.58 -3.19
N ILE A 63 -9.21 22.35 -3.96
CA ILE A 63 -9.26 21.51 -5.17
C ILE A 63 -9.59 20.07 -4.79
N PHE A 64 -8.94 19.55 -3.74
CA PHE A 64 -9.17 18.21 -3.24
C PHE A 64 -10.63 18.00 -2.84
N GLU A 65 -11.19 18.85 -2.00
CA GLU A 65 -12.58 18.75 -1.56
C GLU A 65 -13.57 18.84 -2.71
N LYS A 66 -13.38 19.80 -3.63
CA LYS A 66 -14.27 19.96 -4.79
C LYS A 66 -14.26 18.69 -5.68
N LYS A 67 -13.07 18.16 -5.99
CA LYS A 67 -12.93 16.99 -6.87
C LYS A 67 -13.45 15.71 -6.21
N THR A 68 -13.16 15.49 -4.93
CA THR A 68 -13.62 14.30 -4.21
C THR A 68 -15.13 14.27 -4.03
N LYS A 69 -15.77 15.41 -3.78
CA LYS A 69 -17.24 15.52 -3.76
C LYS A 69 -17.84 15.16 -5.13
N LYS A 70 -17.25 15.68 -6.22
CA LYS A 70 -17.69 15.37 -7.58
C LYS A 70 -17.53 13.86 -7.89
N ILE A 71 -16.37 13.28 -7.62
CA ILE A 71 -16.10 11.84 -7.82
C ILE A 71 -17.08 10.99 -7.01
N LYS A 72 -17.36 11.40 -5.77
CA LYS A 72 -18.32 10.66 -4.93
C LYS A 72 -19.73 10.69 -5.50
N SER A 73 -20.16 11.81 -6.08
CA SER A 73 -21.51 11.94 -6.67
C SER A 73 -21.65 11.26 -8.02
N GLU A 74 -20.60 11.28 -8.87
CA GLU A 74 -20.66 10.74 -10.23
C GLU A 74 -20.30 9.24 -10.27
N ASP A 75 -19.24 8.84 -9.55
CA ASP A 75 -18.62 7.53 -9.67
C ASP A 75 -18.90 6.64 -8.44
N ASN A 76 -19.50 7.20 -7.38
CA ASN A 76 -19.69 6.56 -6.06
C ASN A 76 -18.37 6.05 -5.44
N VAL A 77 -17.23 6.69 -5.74
CA VAL A 77 -15.91 6.35 -5.23
C VAL A 77 -15.50 7.31 -4.13
N THR A 78 -14.94 6.79 -3.04
CA THR A 78 -14.42 7.59 -1.92
C THR A 78 -12.90 7.73 -2.04
N ILE A 79 -12.43 8.94 -2.25
CA ILE A 79 -11.00 9.28 -2.33
C ILE A 79 -10.55 9.81 -0.97
N ARG A 80 -9.44 9.27 -0.43
CA ARG A 80 -8.99 9.57 0.93
C ARG A 80 -7.78 10.49 1.01
N THR A 81 -6.94 10.52 -0.02
CA THR A 81 -5.70 11.30 -0.04
C THR A 81 -5.53 12.02 -1.38
N LYS A 82 -4.73 13.10 -1.40
CA LYS A 82 -4.42 13.84 -2.62
C LYS A 82 -3.66 13.00 -3.63
N GLU A 83 -2.78 12.12 -3.16
CA GLU A 83 -2.10 11.12 -3.98
C GLU A 83 -3.11 10.15 -4.63
N SER A 84 -4.06 9.62 -3.86
CA SER A 84 -5.13 8.76 -4.39
C SER A 84 -6.01 9.49 -5.41
N LEU A 85 -6.25 10.80 -5.22
CA LEU A 85 -6.98 11.61 -6.19
C LEU A 85 -6.26 11.65 -7.53
N HIS A 86 -4.96 11.93 -7.52
CA HIS A 86 -4.15 11.98 -8.74
C HIS A 86 -4.17 10.64 -9.50
N TYR A 87 -3.93 9.53 -8.79
CA TYR A 87 -3.96 8.21 -9.43
C TYR A 87 -5.36 7.82 -9.91
N TYR A 88 -6.40 8.22 -9.20
CA TYR A 88 -7.77 7.96 -9.65
C TYR A 88 -8.10 8.72 -10.95
N GLU A 89 -7.68 9.98 -11.07
CA GLU A 89 -7.85 10.76 -12.30
C GLU A 89 -7.13 10.09 -13.49
N LEU A 90 -5.86 9.68 -13.30
CA LEU A 90 -5.12 8.93 -14.33
C LEU A 90 -5.79 7.59 -14.67
N TYR A 91 -6.31 6.87 -13.68
CA TYR A 91 -7.03 5.63 -13.92
C TYR A 91 -8.27 5.87 -14.78
N LYS A 92 -9.05 6.91 -14.47
CA LYS A 92 -10.28 7.27 -15.18
C LYS A 92 -10.04 7.68 -16.65
N GLU A 93 -8.88 8.26 -16.95
CA GLU A 93 -8.46 8.61 -18.31
C GLU A 93 -8.15 7.37 -19.16
N ASN A 94 -7.66 6.30 -18.57
CA ASN A 94 -7.16 5.14 -19.28
C ASN A 94 -8.05 3.89 -19.16
N PHE A 95 -8.90 3.81 -18.14
CA PHE A 95 -9.71 2.64 -17.83
C PHE A 95 -11.15 3.02 -17.51
N ARG A 96 -12.06 2.07 -17.72
CA ARG A 96 -13.44 2.21 -17.25
C ARG A 96 -13.52 1.99 -15.75
N ILE A 97 -14.40 2.75 -15.09
CA ILE A 97 -14.68 2.58 -13.68
C ILE A 97 -15.35 1.21 -13.49
N PRO A 98 -14.95 0.41 -12.49
CA PRO A 98 -15.60 -0.85 -12.19
C PRO A 98 -17.07 -0.63 -11.86
N GLU A 99 -17.95 -1.32 -12.59
CA GLU A 99 -19.38 -1.33 -12.33
C GLU A 99 -19.73 -2.64 -11.63
N CYS A 100 -20.34 -2.57 -10.48
CA CYS A 100 -20.87 -3.76 -9.82
C CYS A 100 -22.26 -4.08 -10.39
N LYS A 101 -22.43 -5.29 -10.92
CA LYS A 101 -23.71 -5.76 -11.45
C LYS A 101 -24.73 -6.05 -10.37
N ASN A 102 -24.29 -6.23 -9.12
CA ASN A 102 -25.13 -6.57 -8.00
C ASN A 102 -24.85 -5.65 -6.82
N GLU A 103 -25.74 -4.70 -6.55
CA GLU A 103 -25.59 -3.70 -5.47
C GLU A 103 -25.37 -4.31 -4.07
N LYS A 104 -25.89 -5.54 -3.82
CA LYS A 104 -25.73 -6.22 -2.54
C LYS A 104 -24.32 -6.76 -2.29
N SER A 105 -23.51 -6.84 -3.34
CA SER A 105 -22.11 -7.30 -3.27
C SER A 105 -21.11 -6.22 -3.72
N SER A 106 -21.47 -4.96 -3.60
CA SER A 106 -20.59 -3.85 -3.96
C SER A 106 -19.89 -3.23 -2.77
N CYS A 107 -18.66 -2.80 -2.97
CA CYS A 107 -17.91 -2.03 -1.98
C CYS A 107 -18.49 -0.62 -1.84
N SER A 108 -18.83 -0.20 -0.63
CA SER A 108 -19.38 1.14 -0.37
C SER A 108 -18.39 2.29 -0.61
N ASP A 109 -17.08 1.98 -0.74
CA ASP A 109 -16.04 2.99 -0.98
C ASP A 109 -15.66 3.14 -2.46
N CYS A 110 -15.63 2.05 -3.22
CA CYS A 110 -15.15 2.07 -4.61
C CYS A 110 -16.10 1.41 -5.61
N ASN A 111 -17.25 0.95 -5.16
CA ASN A 111 -18.27 0.28 -5.97
C ASN A 111 -17.81 -0.99 -6.72
N ALA A 112 -16.62 -1.51 -6.41
CA ALA A 112 -16.16 -2.77 -6.99
C ALA A 112 -16.90 -3.95 -6.40
N GLU A 113 -17.03 -5.02 -7.18
CA GLU A 113 -17.65 -6.28 -6.73
C GLU A 113 -16.82 -6.92 -5.61
N ILE A 114 -17.51 -7.42 -4.59
CA ILE A 114 -16.93 -8.07 -3.41
C ILE A 114 -17.31 -9.54 -3.40
N ASP A 115 -16.31 -10.41 -3.20
CA ASP A 115 -16.56 -11.81 -2.96
C ASP A 115 -17.30 -12.03 -1.63
N SER A 116 -18.32 -12.88 -1.61
CA SER A 116 -19.19 -13.15 -0.45
C SER A 116 -18.46 -13.55 0.84
N ASN A 117 -17.26 -14.10 0.73
CA ASN A 117 -16.44 -14.56 1.85
C ASN A 117 -15.27 -13.59 2.18
N SER A 118 -15.20 -12.45 1.51
CA SER A 118 -14.10 -11.51 1.73
C SER A 118 -14.37 -10.62 2.93
N LYS A 119 -13.35 -10.37 3.74
CA LYS A 119 -13.41 -9.44 4.88
C LYS A 119 -12.97 -8.03 4.49
N PHE A 120 -12.41 -7.85 3.32
CA PHE A 120 -11.91 -6.58 2.82
C PHE A 120 -12.11 -6.47 1.32
N CYS A 121 -12.19 -5.25 0.81
CA CYS A 121 -12.24 -4.98 -0.61
C CYS A 121 -10.84 -5.12 -1.24
N ARG A 122 -10.69 -6.03 -2.20
CA ARG A 122 -9.41 -6.22 -2.91
C ARG A 122 -9.02 -5.05 -3.80
N MET A 123 -10.00 -4.26 -4.23
CA MET A 123 -9.75 -3.10 -5.10
C MET A 123 -9.21 -1.89 -4.31
N CYS A 124 -9.87 -1.48 -3.23
CA CYS A 124 -9.52 -0.25 -2.50
C CYS A 124 -8.98 -0.49 -1.08
N GLY A 125 -8.95 -1.74 -0.61
CA GLY A 125 -8.46 -2.10 0.71
C GLY A 125 -9.43 -1.78 1.86
N LYS A 126 -10.69 -1.40 1.58
CA LYS A 126 -11.67 -1.15 2.65
C LYS A 126 -11.83 -2.36 3.54
N PHE A 127 -11.80 -2.14 4.85
CA PHE A 127 -12.02 -3.12 5.90
C PHE A 127 -12.73 -2.45 7.09
N PRO A 128 -13.69 -3.11 7.74
CA PRO A 128 -14.43 -4.29 7.26
C PRO A 128 -15.38 -3.94 6.11
N ILE A 129 -15.82 -4.97 5.38
CA ILE A 129 -16.87 -4.88 4.36
C ILE A 129 -18.03 -5.78 4.72
#